data_235a04caa1d860cc3a73808564c9ca1c
#
_entry.id   235a04caa1d860cc3a73808564c9ca1c
#
_cell.length_a   1.000
_cell.length_b   1.000
_cell.length_c   1.000
_cell.angle_alpha   90.00
_cell.angle_beta   90.00
_cell.angle_gamma   90.00
#
_symmetry.space_group_name_H-M   'P 1'
#
loop_
_entity.id
_entity.type
_entity.pdbx_description
1 polymer ?
#
loop_
_entity_poly.entity_id
_entity_poly.type
_entity_poly.pdbx_seq_one_letter_code
_entity_poly.pdbx_strand_id
1 'polypeptide(L)'
;GLAVFHAKLKRVYETAIPLVESRVTTKGDQLQFIIPQSQLFEDGRDVLRDTRKELFSDVSQTLIKRSGVVPTDMEILINAGSELPTEDGIKDHLAIRRVHALVEAFLGQGTPARNIYVGIKPGKEKKVYFKFYIRNSYDNQFSKVGDQ
;
A
#
# COMPACT_ATOMS: atom_id res chain seq x y z
N GLY A 1 18.44 -0.35 -10.58
CA GLY A 1 18.18 -1.62 -9.97
C GLY A 1 17.25 -1.54 -8.78
N LEU A 2 17.10 -2.65 -8.10
CA LEU A 2 16.21 -2.78 -6.93
C LEU A 2 16.59 -1.81 -5.81
N ALA A 3 17.89 -1.67 -5.53
CA ALA A 3 18.37 -0.77 -4.48
C ALA A 3 18.00 0.69 -4.75
N VAL A 4 18.08 1.12 -6.00
CA VAL A 4 17.70 2.48 -6.39
C VAL A 4 16.19 2.69 -6.24
N PHE A 5 15.41 1.71 -6.64
CA PHE A 5 13.96 1.75 -6.49
C PHE A 5 13.54 1.84 -5.02
N HIS A 6 14.12 0.97 -4.16
CA HIS A 6 13.86 1.01 -2.71
C HIS A 6 14.27 2.36 -2.11
N ALA A 7 15.40 2.91 -2.52
CA ALA A 7 15.88 4.22 -2.03
C ALA A 7 14.91 5.34 -2.41
N LYS A 8 14.36 5.31 -3.62
CA LYS A 8 13.37 6.30 -4.07
C LYS A 8 12.09 6.22 -3.25
N LEU A 9 11.56 5.02 -3.05
CA LEU A 9 10.36 4.83 -2.24
C LEU A 9 10.58 5.27 -0.80
N LYS A 10 11.70 4.91 -0.20
CA LYS A 10 12.05 5.37 1.16
C LYS A 10 12.03 6.89 1.24
N ARG A 11 12.64 7.55 0.27
CA ARG A 11 12.69 9.02 0.25
C ARG A 11 11.29 9.63 0.16
N VAL A 12 10.44 9.06 -0.69
CA VAL A 12 9.05 9.52 -0.85
C VAL A 12 8.31 9.43 0.47
N TYR A 13 8.34 8.26 1.12
CA TYR A 13 7.63 8.06 2.39
C TYR A 13 8.22 8.89 3.53
N GLU A 14 9.54 8.93 3.64
CA GLU A 14 10.21 9.68 4.71
C GLU A 14 10.00 11.19 4.59
N THR A 15 9.86 11.70 3.38
CA THR A 15 9.55 13.12 3.14
C THR A 15 8.12 13.44 3.56
N ALA A 16 7.18 12.52 3.33
CA ALA A 16 5.77 12.75 3.60
C ALA A 16 5.37 12.45 5.04
N ILE A 17 5.96 11.41 5.65
CA ILE A 17 5.55 10.90 6.97
C ILE A 17 6.71 11.03 7.96
N PRO A 18 6.50 11.60 9.15
CA PRO A 18 7.56 11.69 10.16
C PRO A 18 8.11 10.30 10.51
N LEU A 19 9.43 10.18 10.61
CA LEU A 19 10.10 8.90 10.89
C LEU A 19 9.64 8.27 12.21
N VAL A 20 9.32 9.09 13.20
CA VAL A 20 8.83 8.61 14.50
C VAL A 20 7.45 7.96 14.39
N GLU A 21 6.71 8.23 13.32
CA GLU A 21 5.36 7.74 13.10
C GLU A 21 5.31 6.61 12.08
N SER A 22 6.44 6.26 11.47
CA SER A 22 6.48 5.21 10.47
C SER A 22 7.64 4.26 10.71
N ARG A 23 7.49 3.02 10.25
CA ARG A 23 8.55 2.03 10.26
C ARG A 23 8.80 1.54 8.84
N VAL A 24 10.06 1.28 8.53
CA VAL A 24 10.47 0.72 7.24
C VAL A 24 11.20 -0.58 7.50
N THR A 25 10.78 -1.64 6.83
CA THR A 25 11.45 -2.95 6.90
C THR A 25 11.76 -3.44 5.50
N THR A 26 12.89 -4.14 5.37
CA THR A 26 13.30 -4.76 4.12
C THR A 26 13.51 -6.24 4.37
N LYS A 27 12.93 -7.09 3.52
CA LYS A 27 13.11 -8.53 3.60
C LYS A 27 13.24 -9.08 2.19
N GLY A 28 14.47 -9.45 1.82
CA GLY A 28 14.75 -9.89 0.45
C GLY A 28 14.38 -8.80 -0.55
N ASP A 29 13.50 -9.13 -1.49
CA ASP A 29 13.03 -8.21 -2.52
C ASP A 29 11.85 -7.35 -2.09
N GLN A 30 11.40 -7.50 -0.85
CA GLN A 30 10.24 -6.76 -0.34
C GLN A 30 10.67 -5.56 0.46
N LEU A 31 9.95 -4.47 0.28
CA LEU A 31 10.09 -3.26 1.08
C LEU A 31 8.72 -2.96 1.68
N GLN A 32 8.65 -2.75 2.99
CA GLN A 32 7.40 -2.51 3.68
C GLN A 32 7.46 -1.23 4.49
N PHE A 33 6.43 -0.41 4.34
CA PHE A 33 6.20 0.77 5.18
C PHE A 33 4.99 0.52 6.06
N ILE A 34 5.12 0.81 7.34
CA ILE A 34 4.05 0.66 8.33
C ILE A 34 3.73 2.05 8.87
N ILE A 35 2.52 2.52 8.61
CA ILE A 35 2.13 3.91 8.88
C ILE A 35 0.83 3.91 9.67
N PRO A 36 0.72 4.71 10.74
CA PRO A 36 -0.56 4.85 11.44
C PRO A 36 -1.64 5.37 10.50
N GLN A 37 -2.85 4.81 10.61
CA GLN A 37 -3.98 5.28 9.81
C GLN A 37 -4.24 6.77 10.02
N SER A 38 -4.00 7.26 11.23
CA SER A 38 -4.18 8.66 11.58
C SER A 38 -3.26 9.61 10.82
N GLN A 39 -2.15 9.12 10.27
CA GLN A 39 -1.26 9.92 9.43
C GLN A 39 -1.80 10.09 8.02
N LEU A 40 -2.71 9.22 7.61
CA LEU A 40 -3.25 9.23 6.25
C LEU A 40 -4.67 9.76 6.17
N PHE A 41 -5.48 9.52 7.21
CA PHE A 41 -6.91 9.84 7.19
C PHE A 41 -7.26 10.87 8.25
N GLU A 42 -8.30 11.65 7.96
CA GLU A 42 -8.94 12.50 8.95
C GLU A 42 -9.56 11.64 10.05
N ASP A 43 -9.62 12.17 11.27
CA ASP A 43 -10.08 11.42 12.43
C ASP A 43 -11.48 10.83 12.22
N GLY A 44 -11.59 9.51 12.42
CA GLY A 44 -12.84 8.80 12.34
C GLY A 44 -13.48 8.72 10.94
N ARG A 45 -12.78 9.19 9.91
CA ARG A 45 -13.32 9.27 8.54
C ARG A 45 -12.49 8.45 7.55
N ASP A 46 -13.09 8.17 6.41
CA ASP A 46 -12.42 7.55 5.26
C ASP A 46 -11.89 8.58 4.26
N VAL A 47 -11.66 9.80 4.74
CA VAL A 47 -11.17 10.92 3.93
C VAL A 47 -9.68 11.06 4.13
N LEU A 48 -8.92 11.00 3.03
CA LEU A 48 -7.48 11.17 3.07
C LEU A 48 -7.13 12.63 3.38
N ARG A 49 -6.10 12.81 4.21
CA ARG A 49 -5.63 14.16 4.53
C ARG A 49 -5.05 14.84 3.30
N ASP A 50 -5.38 16.10 3.10
CA ASP A 50 -4.87 16.89 1.98
C ASP A 50 -3.35 16.89 1.92
N THR A 51 -2.70 16.90 3.09
CA THR A 51 -1.24 16.89 3.20
C THR A 51 -0.60 15.59 2.71
N ARG A 52 -1.38 14.55 2.40
CA ARG A 52 -0.86 13.26 1.93
C ARG A 52 -1.07 13.02 0.44
N LYS A 53 -1.70 13.94 -0.27
CA LYS A 53 -1.97 13.77 -1.72
C LYS A 53 -0.69 13.62 -2.53
N GLU A 54 0.35 14.35 -2.18
CA GLU A 54 1.65 14.25 -2.86
C GLU A 54 2.29 12.89 -2.69
N LEU A 55 2.10 12.25 -1.53
CA LEU A 55 2.61 10.89 -1.30
C LEU A 55 2.08 9.92 -2.36
N PHE A 56 0.78 9.96 -2.61
CA PHE A 56 0.16 9.04 -3.58
C PHE A 56 0.63 9.33 -5.00
N SER A 57 0.76 10.59 -5.36
CA SER A 57 1.30 10.99 -6.65
C SER A 57 2.74 10.50 -6.83
N ASP A 58 3.59 10.73 -5.85
CA ASP A 58 5.01 10.39 -5.94
C ASP A 58 5.23 8.88 -5.94
N VAL A 59 4.47 8.12 -5.14
CA VAL A 59 4.54 6.66 -5.16
C VAL A 59 4.08 6.15 -6.53
N SER A 60 2.96 6.65 -7.04
CA SER A 60 2.46 6.24 -8.35
C SER A 60 3.46 6.51 -9.46
N GLN A 61 4.07 7.70 -9.47
CA GLN A 61 5.10 8.02 -10.46
C GLN A 61 6.29 7.08 -10.39
N THR A 62 6.72 6.74 -9.19
CA THR A 62 7.84 5.81 -8.99
C THR A 62 7.49 4.42 -9.53
N LEU A 63 6.28 3.94 -9.27
CA LEU A 63 5.81 2.63 -9.76
C LEU A 63 5.67 2.61 -11.28
N ILE A 64 5.10 3.67 -11.87
CA ILE A 64 4.89 3.78 -13.31
C ILE A 64 6.23 3.78 -14.05
N LYS A 65 7.18 4.56 -13.60
CA LYS A 65 8.50 4.64 -14.22
C LYS A 65 9.23 3.30 -14.22
N ARG A 66 9.02 2.50 -13.18
CA ARG A 66 9.66 1.20 -13.07
C ARG A 66 8.94 0.11 -13.84
N SER A 67 7.62 0.21 -14.02
CA SER A 67 6.81 -0.84 -14.62
C SER A 67 7.20 -1.17 -16.06
N GLY A 68 7.84 -0.25 -16.77
CA GLY A 68 8.38 -0.50 -18.11
C GLY A 68 9.58 -1.41 -18.14
N VAL A 69 10.22 -1.67 -16.99
CA VAL A 69 11.41 -2.49 -16.86
C VAL A 69 11.08 -3.81 -16.16
N VAL A 70 10.56 -3.75 -14.94
CA VAL A 70 10.17 -4.93 -14.15
C VAL A 70 8.85 -4.62 -13.44
N PRO A 71 7.82 -5.45 -13.62
CA PRO A 71 6.55 -5.22 -12.91
C PRO A 71 6.76 -5.22 -11.40
N THR A 72 6.24 -4.19 -10.76
CA THR A 72 6.29 -4.05 -9.31
C THR A 72 4.86 -4.05 -8.78
N ASP A 73 4.60 -4.92 -7.82
CA ASP A 73 3.31 -5.00 -7.16
C ASP A 73 3.34 -4.25 -5.84
N MET A 74 2.21 -3.64 -5.49
CA MET A 74 2.00 -2.99 -4.22
C MET A 74 0.84 -3.67 -3.51
N GLU A 75 1.08 -4.12 -2.28
CA GLU A 75 0.03 -4.67 -1.44
C GLU A 75 -0.27 -3.68 -0.33
N ILE A 76 -1.55 -3.36 -0.14
CA ILE A 76 -2.01 -2.47 0.91
C ILE A 76 -2.84 -3.29 1.89
N LEU A 77 -2.35 -3.41 3.12
CA LEU A 77 -3.07 -4.08 4.20
C LEU A 77 -3.45 -3.05 5.26
N ILE A 78 -4.66 -3.19 5.80
CA ILE A 78 -5.14 -2.28 6.84
C ILE A 78 -5.65 -3.07 8.05
N ASN A 79 -5.35 -2.60 9.25
CA ASN A 79 -5.89 -3.20 10.47
C ASN A 79 -7.37 -2.85 10.62
N ALA A 80 -8.18 -3.85 10.94
CA ALA A 80 -9.62 -3.72 11.09
C ALA A 80 -10.10 -3.80 12.54
N GLY A 81 -9.18 -3.77 13.51
CA GLY A 81 -9.49 -3.99 14.90
C GLY A 81 -9.15 -5.43 15.30
N SER A 82 -9.57 -5.84 16.49
CA SER A 82 -9.22 -7.16 17.03
C SER A 82 -9.92 -8.33 16.30
N GLU A 83 -11.03 -8.05 15.62
CA GLU A 83 -11.77 -9.04 14.85
C GLU A 83 -12.01 -8.55 13.44
N LEU A 84 -12.03 -9.49 12.48
CA LEU A 84 -12.34 -9.14 11.10
C LEU A 84 -13.83 -8.80 10.98
N PRO A 85 -14.20 -7.86 10.07
CA PRO A 85 -15.60 -7.54 9.85
C PRO A 85 -16.39 -8.75 9.38
N THR A 86 -17.64 -8.85 9.83
CA THR A 86 -18.56 -9.86 9.35
C THR A 86 -19.09 -9.48 7.98
N GLU A 87 -19.62 -10.45 7.25
CA GLU A 87 -20.19 -10.22 5.92
C GLU A 87 -21.23 -9.08 5.89
N ASP A 88 -22.08 -9.00 6.90
CA ASP A 88 -23.12 -7.98 6.99
C ASP A 88 -22.56 -6.58 7.27
N GLY A 89 -21.42 -6.49 7.94
CA GLY A 89 -20.81 -5.21 8.32
C GLY A 89 -19.71 -4.73 7.40
N ILE A 90 -19.35 -5.48 6.37
CA ILE A 90 -18.19 -5.16 5.52
C ILE A 90 -18.32 -3.77 4.89
N LYS A 91 -19.45 -3.46 4.26
CA LYS A 91 -19.64 -2.20 3.53
C LYS A 91 -19.52 -0.97 4.40
N ASP A 92 -19.94 -1.09 5.67
CA ASP A 92 -19.96 0.04 6.59
C ASP A 92 -18.73 0.12 7.49
N HIS A 93 -17.84 -0.87 7.40
CA HIS A 93 -16.65 -0.90 8.23
C HIS A 93 -15.66 0.17 7.79
N LEU A 94 -15.20 0.97 8.74
CA LEU A 94 -14.28 2.08 8.44
C LEU A 94 -12.99 1.63 7.75
N ALA A 95 -12.41 0.51 8.18
CA ALA A 95 -11.19 0.00 7.57
C ALA A 95 -11.40 -0.36 6.09
N ILE A 96 -12.54 -0.95 5.75
CA ILE A 96 -12.88 -1.28 4.37
C ILE A 96 -13.00 0.00 3.54
N ARG A 97 -13.72 1.00 4.05
CA ARG A 97 -13.86 2.28 3.36
C ARG A 97 -12.52 2.98 3.19
N ARG A 98 -11.66 2.88 4.21
CA ARG A 98 -10.32 3.47 4.16
C ARG A 98 -9.42 2.81 3.12
N VAL A 99 -9.39 1.47 3.07
CA VAL A 99 -8.57 0.78 2.06
C VAL A 99 -9.09 1.08 0.66
N HIS A 100 -10.40 1.18 0.50
CA HIS A 100 -11.01 1.58 -0.78
C HIS A 100 -10.56 2.99 -1.18
N ALA A 101 -10.54 3.93 -0.24
CA ALA A 101 -10.08 5.29 -0.51
C ALA A 101 -8.61 5.33 -0.93
N LEU A 102 -7.76 4.49 -0.32
CA LEU A 102 -6.36 4.37 -0.72
C LEU A 102 -6.23 3.85 -2.16
N VAL A 103 -6.97 2.79 -2.49
CA VAL A 103 -6.95 2.24 -3.86
C VAL A 103 -7.37 3.31 -4.87
N GLU A 104 -8.47 4.02 -4.59
CA GLU A 104 -8.95 5.08 -5.47
C GLU A 104 -7.91 6.18 -5.66
N ALA A 105 -7.18 6.53 -4.59
CA ALA A 105 -6.13 7.54 -4.66
C ALA A 105 -5.00 7.11 -5.60
N PHE A 106 -4.56 5.86 -5.51
CA PHE A 106 -3.50 5.35 -6.38
C PHE A 106 -3.97 5.20 -7.84
N LEU A 107 -5.19 4.67 -8.04
CA LEU A 107 -5.76 4.55 -9.38
C LEU A 107 -5.91 5.93 -10.03
N GLY A 108 -6.36 6.91 -9.26
CA GLY A 108 -6.51 8.29 -9.74
C GLY A 108 -5.19 8.94 -10.15
N GLN A 109 -4.06 8.45 -9.62
CA GLN A 109 -2.73 8.93 -9.99
C GLN A 109 -2.09 8.09 -11.10
N GLY A 110 -2.79 7.08 -11.60
CA GLY A 110 -2.33 6.30 -12.74
C GLY A 110 -1.69 4.96 -12.42
N THR A 111 -1.65 4.55 -11.16
CA THR A 111 -1.16 3.22 -10.83
C THR A 111 -2.08 2.17 -11.46
N PRO A 112 -1.55 1.22 -12.26
CA PRO A 112 -2.39 0.19 -12.86
C PRO A 112 -3.05 -0.71 -11.82
N ALA A 113 -4.34 -0.95 -11.99
CA ALA A 113 -5.10 -1.78 -11.04
C ALA A 113 -4.51 -3.19 -10.88
N ARG A 114 -3.95 -3.75 -11.95
CA ARG A 114 -3.35 -5.09 -11.91
C ARG A 114 -2.12 -5.20 -11.00
N ASN A 115 -1.56 -4.07 -10.59
CA ASN A 115 -0.39 -4.04 -9.72
C ASN A 115 -0.75 -3.74 -8.26
N ILE A 116 -2.03 -3.57 -7.95
CA ILE A 116 -2.49 -3.25 -6.60
C ILE A 116 -3.24 -4.45 -6.01
N TYR A 117 -2.80 -4.89 -4.84
CA TYR A 117 -3.47 -5.91 -4.04
C TYR A 117 -3.87 -5.29 -2.71
N VAL A 118 -5.01 -5.69 -2.20
CA VAL A 118 -5.49 -5.17 -0.92
C VAL A 118 -5.91 -6.30 -0.02
N GLY A 119 -5.83 -6.04 1.28
CA GLY A 119 -6.28 -6.98 2.27
C GLY A 119 -6.55 -6.29 3.59
N ILE A 120 -7.22 -7.03 4.46
CA ILE A 120 -7.57 -6.59 5.79
C ILE A 120 -7.01 -7.61 6.76
N LYS A 121 -6.40 -7.13 7.83
CA LYS A 121 -5.88 -8.03 8.85
C LYS A 121 -6.40 -7.60 10.22
N PRO A 122 -6.62 -8.54 11.14
CA PRO A 122 -6.96 -8.17 12.50
C PRO A 122 -5.77 -7.47 13.15
N GLY A 123 -6.06 -6.58 14.08
CA GLY A 123 -5.03 -5.87 14.83
C GLY A 123 -5.57 -4.58 15.38
N LYS A 124 -5.24 -4.29 16.64
CA LYS A 124 -5.70 -3.08 17.32
C LYS A 124 -4.83 -1.86 17.00
N GLU A 125 -3.71 -2.06 16.32
CA GLU A 125 -2.68 -1.05 16.12
C GLU A 125 -3.11 0.09 15.19
N LYS A 126 -4.16 -0.08 14.42
CA LYS A 126 -4.68 0.90 13.45
C LYS A 126 -3.60 1.41 12.50
N LYS A 127 -2.90 0.46 11.89
CA LYS A 127 -1.84 0.73 10.92
C LYS A 127 -2.30 0.45 9.49
N VAL A 128 -1.56 1.00 8.54
CA VAL A 128 -1.60 0.62 7.14
C VAL A 128 -0.22 0.09 6.78
N TYR A 129 -0.18 -1.01 6.05
CA TYR A 129 1.05 -1.66 5.61
C TYR A 129 1.11 -1.54 4.09
N PHE A 130 2.16 -0.90 3.58
CA PHE A 130 2.42 -0.81 2.15
C PHE A 130 3.61 -1.71 1.85
N LYS A 131 3.37 -2.79 1.11
CA LYS A 131 4.43 -3.71 0.69
C LYS A 131 4.69 -3.55 -0.80
N PHE A 132 5.95 -3.43 -1.15
CA PHE A 132 6.39 -3.33 -2.54
C PHE A 132 7.29 -4.50 -2.85
N TYR A 133 7.02 -5.21 -3.94
CA TYR A 133 7.83 -6.33 -4.35
C TYR A 133 7.86 -6.44 -5.87
N ILE A 134 8.97 -6.96 -6.36
CA ILE A 134 9.17 -7.15 -7.79
C ILE A 134 8.66 -8.51 -8.19
N ARG A 135 7.80 -8.51 -9.21
CA ARG A 135 7.34 -9.74 -9.84
C ARG A 135 8.38 -10.17 -10.85
N ASN A 136 9.02 -11.32 -10.62
CA ASN A 136 9.96 -11.86 -11.60
C ASN A 136 9.28 -12.90 -12.47
N SER A 137 9.97 -13.32 -13.57
CA SER A 137 9.40 -14.27 -14.53
C SER A 137 9.06 -15.61 -13.89
N TYR A 138 9.87 -16.03 -12.93
CA TYR A 138 9.66 -17.30 -12.24
C TYR A 138 8.39 -17.25 -11.40
N ASP A 139 8.21 -16.18 -10.61
CA ASP A 139 7.01 -15.97 -9.80
C ASP A 139 5.76 -15.87 -10.67
N ASN A 140 5.87 -15.21 -11.82
CA ASN A 140 4.77 -15.10 -12.77
C ASN A 140 4.35 -16.44 -13.31
N GLN A 141 5.30 -17.32 -13.61
CA GLN A 141 5.00 -18.67 -14.08
C GLN A 141 4.26 -19.48 -13.00
N PHE A 142 4.69 -19.39 -11.77
CA PHE A 142 4.01 -20.04 -10.66
C PHE A 142 2.60 -19.52 -10.44
N SER A 143 2.43 -18.22 -10.49
CA SER A 143 1.11 -17.62 -10.34
C SER A 143 0.15 -18.11 -11.41
N LYS A 144 0.59 -18.18 -12.67
CA LYS A 144 -0.23 -18.69 -13.78
C LYS A 144 -0.62 -20.16 -13.58
N VAL A 145 0.29 -20.98 -13.11
CA VAL A 145 0.01 -22.39 -12.83
C VAL A 145 -0.96 -22.51 -11.65
N GLY A 146 -0.77 -21.72 -10.61
CA GLY A 146 -1.64 -21.73 -9.44
C GLY A 146 -3.04 -21.24 -9.71
N ASP A 147 -3.23 -20.33 -10.67
CA ASP A 147 -4.51 -19.74 -11.02
C ASP A 147 -5.35 -20.63 -11.93
N GLN A 148 -4.76 -21.72 -12.43
CA GLN A 148 -5.47 -22.69 -13.25
C GLN A 148 -6.14 -23.75 -12.39
#